data_004bc0871ee43c7ce25acf78c211d079
#
_entry.id   004bc0871ee43c7ce25acf78c211d079
#
_cell.length_a   1.000
_cell.length_b   1.000
_cell.length_c   1.000
_cell.angle_alpha   90.00
_cell.angle_beta   90.00
_cell.angle_gamma   90.00
#
_symmetry.space_group_name_H-M   'P 1'
#
loop_
_entity.id
_entity.type
_entity.pdbx_description
1 polymer ?
#
loop_
_entity_poly.entity_id
_entity_poly.type
_entity_poly.pdbx_seq_one_letter_code
_entity_poly.pdbx_strand_id
1 'polypeptide(L)'
;MSITRAALGLLLAVGPLAAQTTPLDAFRGNIAAIHSRNRAAYLSHYLHTPALARVGPDGLRQGYDSFAAGVGTAWPDTLVATQLRIVPVTPDVAYGVYRYRAVDSTGGVRGVSERVFVHTPEGWKIAVTTAFPTPDATPPPLAIVGATLLDGSGATPVRDAVVVTRNGRIACAGARSSCPVPADADTLRAAGKWIVPGLIDTHVHFSQTGWVDGRPDALDLRATYAYETVEAELHRRPERFFRSYLCSGVTSVFDVGGYPWTLDLQQRTARSTTAPRVVAAGPLLSTIDPWLNLPDQRQFVYMADEATVRQAVRAHKAWGAAAIKVWYIMPPQPPDSARMSALVHAAGDEARKVGLPLIVHATGLWEAKDALRAGARVLVHSVWSGPVDDEFLALARRAGAIYVPTLTVLDGYGQVTARHFLPDRGALRCVDRATRAKAFATDTVALAQRPPPSLRQRLGRIVRSLAPGLGSTRRHDQGALNLKRVFDAGIPVALGTDAGNPLTLHGASVFRELEAMQASGLAPRDVLVAATRNAARALDLDSTGTVTGGAVADLLVLDADPLTDIRHLRDIALVIHRGEAYTRRELEYP
;
A
#
# COMPACT_ATOMS: atom_id res chain seq x y z
N MET A 1 -57.71 -27.39 14.30
CA MET A 1 -56.53 -27.65 15.15
C MET A 1 -55.48 -26.59 14.86
N SER A 2 -55.36 -25.67 15.76
CA SER A 2 -54.49 -24.46 15.67
C SER A 2 -53.13 -24.80 16.27
N ILE A 3 -52.04 -24.58 15.54
CA ILE A 3 -50.67 -24.75 16.05
C ILE A 3 -50.05 -23.34 16.15
N THR A 4 -49.97 -22.90 17.40
CA THR A 4 -49.32 -21.65 17.81
C THR A 4 -47.79 -21.77 17.64
N ARG A 5 -47.19 -20.89 16.88
CA ARG A 5 -45.72 -20.72 16.81
C ARG A 5 -45.28 -19.81 17.95
N ALA A 6 -44.56 -20.37 18.90
CA ALA A 6 -43.85 -19.59 19.91
C ALA A 6 -42.54 -19.02 19.26
N ALA A 7 -42.43 -17.70 19.25
CA ALA A 7 -41.19 -17.00 18.91
C ALA A 7 -40.27 -17.01 20.12
N LEU A 8 -39.14 -17.72 20.02
CA LEU A 8 -38.08 -17.73 21.01
C LEU A 8 -37.19 -16.51 20.76
N GLY A 9 -37.36 -15.47 21.53
CA GLY A 9 -36.49 -14.30 21.53
C GLY A 9 -35.14 -14.66 22.15
N LEU A 10 -34.09 -14.64 21.34
CA LEU A 10 -32.71 -14.79 21.80
C LEU A 10 -32.26 -13.46 22.42
N LEU A 11 -32.37 -13.34 23.75
CA LEU A 11 -31.68 -12.29 24.49
C LEU A 11 -30.17 -12.56 24.41
N LEU A 12 -29.47 -11.77 23.58
CA LEU A 12 -28.01 -11.65 23.64
C LEU A 12 -27.67 -11.00 24.99
N ALA A 13 -27.30 -11.83 25.96
CA ALA A 13 -26.71 -11.37 27.21
C ALA A 13 -25.39 -10.68 26.88
N VAL A 14 -25.36 -9.34 27.00
CA VAL A 14 -24.11 -8.58 27.09
C VAL A 14 -23.42 -9.08 28.36
N GLY A 15 -22.40 -9.91 28.22
CA GLY A 15 -21.59 -10.39 29.35
C GLY A 15 -21.01 -9.19 30.11
N PRO A 16 -20.79 -9.32 31.42
CA PRO A 16 -20.24 -8.24 32.24
C PRO A 16 -18.88 -7.83 31.66
N LEU A 17 -18.69 -6.52 31.48
CA LEU A 17 -17.36 -5.93 31.18
C LEU A 17 -16.40 -6.48 32.26
N ALA A 18 -15.32 -7.15 31.84
CA ALA A 18 -14.31 -7.67 32.75
C ALA A 18 -13.88 -6.56 33.71
N ALA A 19 -13.96 -6.79 35.01
CA ALA A 19 -13.57 -5.81 36.01
C ALA A 19 -12.12 -5.39 35.78
N GLN A 20 -11.86 -4.08 35.71
CA GLN A 20 -10.53 -3.54 35.51
C GLN A 20 -9.71 -3.73 36.78
N THR A 21 -8.92 -4.79 36.81
CA THR A 21 -8.24 -5.25 38.02
C THR A 21 -6.99 -4.42 38.33
N THR A 22 -6.45 -3.67 37.36
CA THR A 22 -5.28 -2.83 37.56
C THR A 22 -5.42 -1.46 36.83
N PRO A 23 -4.66 -0.42 37.24
CA PRO A 23 -4.60 0.84 36.48
C PRO A 23 -4.11 0.65 35.03
N LEU A 24 -3.28 -0.35 34.78
CA LEU A 24 -2.81 -0.70 33.45
C LEU A 24 -3.93 -1.25 32.56
N ASP A 25 -4.84 -2.06 33.14
CA ASP A 25 -6.00 -2.59 32.40
C ASP A 25 -6.97 -1.46 32.05
N ALA A 26 -7.21 -0.54 32.99
CA ALA A 26 -8.01 0.67 32.74
C ALA A 26 -7.41 1.52 31.62
N PHE A 27 -6.10 1.71 31.62
CA PHE A 27 -5.40 2.41 30.56
C PHE A 27 -5.53 1.72 29.20
N ARG A 28 -5.24 0.42 29.13
CA ARG A 28 -5.33 -0.38 27.89
C ARG A 28 -6.73 -0.40 27.30
N GLY A 29 -7.75 -0.59 28.18
CA GLY A 29 -9.14 -0.56 27.77
C GLY A 29 -9.55 0.81 27.20
N ASN A 30 -9.11 1.89 27.82
CA ASN A 30 -9.36 3.25 27.35
C ASN A 30 -8.74 3.50 25.96
N ILE A 31 -7.47 3.09 25.73
CA ILE A 31 -6.83 3.20 24.42
C ILE A 31 -7.54 2.33 23.38
N ALA A 32 -7.94 1.10 23.75
CA ALA A 32 -8.70 0.23 22.84
C ALA A 32 -10.07 0.82 22.44
N ALA A 33 -10.73 1.53 23.36
CA ALA A 33 -11.98 2.23 23.07
C ALA A 33 -11.80 3.39 22.08
N ILE A 34 -10.66 4.09 22.13
CA ILE A 34 -10.30 5.12 21.13
C ILE A 34 -10.15 4.46 19.75
N HIS A 35 -9.37 3.39 19.65
CA HIS A 35 -9.13 2.70 18.39
C HIS A 35 -10.42 2.12 17.77
N SER A 36 -11.36 1.65 18.60
CA SER A 36 -12.65 1.15 18.14
C SER A 36 -13.70 2.27 17.92
N ARG A 37 -13.37 3.53 18.24
CA ARG A 37 -14.28 4.68 18.22
C ARG A 37 -15.57 4.42 19.02
N ASN A 38 -15.46 3.62 20.06
CA ASN A 38 -16.57 3.25 20.92
C ASN A 38 -16.71 4.24 22.06
N ARG A 39 -17.61 5.23 21.89
CA ARG A 39 -17.85 6.28 22.86
C ARG A 39 -18.29 5.74 24.24
N ALA A 40 -19.18 4.76 24.28
CA ALA A 40 -19.66 4.20 25.53
C ALA A 40 -18.54 3.49 26.29
N ALA A 41 -17.76 2.65 25.61
CA ALA A 41 -16.60 1.99 26.18
C ALA A 41 -15.54 3.00 26.64
N TYR A 42 -15.27 4.04 25.86
CA TYR A 42 -14.32 5.10 26.23
C TYR A 42 -14.74 5.78 27.53
N LEU A 43 -15.99 6.24 27.62
CA LEU A 43 -16.54 6.94 28.79
C LEU A 43 -16.61 6.05 30.03
N SER A 44 -16.81 4.74 29.89
CA SER A 44 -16.86 3.80 31.02
C SER A 44 -15.54 3.68 31.79
N HIS A 45 -14.42 4.11 31.21
CA HIS A 45 -13.12 4.17 31.87
C HIS A 45 -12.91 5.39 32.76
N TYR A 46 -13.80 6.40 32.70
CA TYR A 46 -13.67 7.64 33.45
C TYR A 46 -14.55 7.62 34.70
N LEU A 47 -14.08 8.31 35.71
CA LEU A 47 -14.82 8.47 36.97
C LEU A 47 -16.04 9.36 36.75
N HIS A 48 -17.23 8.83 37.06
CA HIS A 48 -18.49 9.53 36.91
C HIS A 48 -18.75 10.46 38.10
N THR A 49 -18.12 11.64 38.09
CA THR A 49 -18.18 12.61 39.20
C THR A 49 -18.00 14.03 38.69
N PRO A 50 -18.55 15.05 39.40
CA PRO A 50 -18.23 16.45 39.15
C PRO A 50 -16.74 16.80 39.29
N ALA A 51 -15.96 15.98 40.01
CA ALA A 51 -14.51 16.19 40.22
C ALA A 51 -13.64 15.66 39.06
N LEU A 52 -14.19 14.94 38.06
CA LEU A 52 -13.44 14.56 36.88
C LEU A 52 -12.80 15.80 36.23
N ALA A 53 -11.50 15.75 35.97
CA ALA A 53 -10.78 16.86 35.36
C ALA A 53 -10.10 16.46 34.04
N ARG A 54 -10.30 17.26 33.01
CA ARG A 54 -9.51 17.24 31.79
C ARG A 54 -8.74 18.55 31.64
N VAL A 55 -7.44 18.46 31.43
CA VAL A 55 -6.58 19.63 31.18
C VAL A 55 -5.92 19.50 29.81
N GLY A 56 -5.97 20.55 29.03
CA GLY A 56 -5.38 20.62 27.70
C GLY A 56 -4.99 22.05 27.34
N PRO A 57 -4.59 22.32 26.09
CA PRO A 57 -4.26 23.68 25.63
C PRO A 57 -5.42 24.66 25.76
N ASP A 58 -6.63 24.17 25.74
CA ASP A 58 -7.90 24.90 25.91
C ASP A 58 -8.27 25.12 27.39
N GLY A 59 -7.38 24.76 28.33
CA GLY A 59 -7.53 24.94 29.76
C GLY A 59 -8.14 23.74 30.49
N LEU A 60 -8.68 24.00 31.70
CA LEU A 60 -9.33 23.01 32.56
C LEU A 60 -10.83 22.88 32.20
N ARG A 61 -11.25 21.66 31.96
CA ARG A 61 -12.68 21.27 31.93
C ARG A 61 -12.96 20.35 33.09
N GLN A 62 -13.99 20.66 33.87
CA GLN A 62 -14.36 19.93 35.06
C GLN A 62 -15.76 19.31 34.94
N GLY A 63 -15.95 18.14 35.53
CA GLY A 63 -17.21 17.39 35.54
C GLY A 63 -17.36 16.40 34.40
N TYR A 64 -17.88 15.22 34.76
CA TYR A 64 -18.10 14.13 33.79
C TYR A 64 -19.01 14.51 32.64
N ASP A 65 -20.13 15.20 32.90
CA ASP A 65 -21.11 15.56 31.85
C ASP A 65 -20.52 16.54 30.83
N SER A 66 -19.78 17.54 31.30
CA SER A 66 -19.05 18.47 30.44
C SER A 66 -17.98 17.77 29.60
N PHE A 67 -17.27 16.82 30.19
CA PHE A 67 -16.29 15.99 29.50
C PHE A 67 -16.97 15.09 28.45
N ALA A 68 -18.02 14.39 28.85
CA ALA A 68 -18.75 13.45 27.99
C ALA A 68 -19.40 14.13 26.78
N ALA A 69 -19.92 15.36 26.94
CA ALA A 69 -20.50 16.12 25.84
C ALA A 69 -19.52 16.37 24.68
N GLY A 70 -18.23 16.52 24.97
CA GLY A 70 -17.19 16.74 23.96
C GLY A 70 -16.61 15.46 23.34
N VAL A 71 -16.95 14.28 23.89
CA VAL A 71 -16.39 13.02 23.40
C VAL A 71 -17.16 12.49 22.19
N GLY A 72 -16.44 12.11 21.15
CA GLY A 72 -17.01 11.47 19.96
C GLY A 72 -17.30 12.42 18.79
N THR A 73 -17.03 13.72 18.94
CA THR A 73 -17.13 14.70 17.85
C THR A 73 -15.96 14.60 16.86
N ALA A 74 -14.79 14.19 17.34
CA ALA A 74 -13.61 13.88 16.52
C ALA A 74 -12.79 12.76 17.20
N TRP A 75 -12.53 11.69 16.46
CA TRP A 75 -11.64 10.62 16.87
C TRP A 75 -10.39 10.64 16.01
N PRO A 76 -9.19 10.48 16.57
CA PRO A 76 -8.01 10.26 15.76
C PRO A 76 -8.14 8.94 14.98
N ASP A 77 -7.54 8.88 13.80
CA ASP A 77 -7.48 7.64 13.02
C ASP A 77 -6.59 6.62 13.72
N THR A 78 -5.51 7.11 14.33
CA THR A 78 -4.64 6.32 15.22
C THR A 78 -4.28 7.11 16.47
N LEU A 79 -4.10 6.40 17.59
CA LEU A 79 -3.47 6.92 18.79
C LEU A 79 -2.47 5.90 19.31
N VAL A 80 -1.19 6.27 19.30
CA VAL A 80 -0.10 5.43 19.83
C VAL A 80 0.35 6.01 21.15
N ALA A 81 0.38 5.18 22.20
CA ALA A 81 0.91 5.52 23.51
C ALA A 81 2.26 4.82 23.71
N THR A 82 3.31 5.59 24.00
CA THR A 82 4.66 5.09 24.24
C THR A 82 5.18 5.59 25.60
N GLN A 83 6.26 5.00 26.09
CA GLN A 83 6.89 5.37 27.35
C GLN A 83 5.90 5.44 28.55
N LEU A 84 4.91 4.56 28.55
CA LEU A 84 3.95 4.50 29.64
C LEU A 84 4.64 4.11 30.96
N ARG A 85 4.47 4.95 31.95
CA ARG A 85 4.82 4.68 33.35
C ARG A 85 3.58 4.85 34.22
N ILE A 86 3.27 3.86 35.03
CA ILE A 86 2.20 3.93 36.04
C ILE A 86 2.85 3.66 37.39
N VAL A 87 2.69 4.59 38.31
CA VAL A 87 3.25 4.53 39.65
C VAL A 87 2.10 4.54 40.66
N PRO A 88 1.98 3.53 41.53
CA PRO A 88 1.02 3.59 42.65
C PRO A 88 1.42 4.72 43.60
N VAL A 89 0.45 5.55 43.96
CA VAL A 89 0.61 6.64 44.93
C VAL A 89 0.09 6.18 46.30
N THR A 90 -1.04 5.53 46.30
CA THR A 90 -1.64 4.84 47.46
C THR A 90 -2.25 3.52 46.93
N PRO A 91 -2.75 2.63 47.82
CA PRO A 91 -3.46 1.42 47.38
C PRO A 91 -4.63 1.70 46.41
N ASP A 92 -5.26 2.88 46.52
CA ASP A 92 -6.44 3.27 45.75
C ASP A 92 -6.19 4.38 44.73
N VAL A 93 -4.97 4.86 44.61
CA VAL A 93 -4.59 5.94 43.67
C VAL A 93 -3.32 5.58 42.94
N ALA A 94 -3.32 5.70 41.64
CA ALA A 94 -2.13 5.59 40.80
C ALA A 94 -2.00 6.80 39.85
N TYR A 95 -0.75 7.17 39.58
CA TYR A 95 -0.41 8.20 38.61
C TYR A 95 0.23 7.55 37.38
N GLY A 96 -0.24 7.95 36.21
CA GLY A 96 0.30 7.48 34.93
C GLY A 96 0.72 8.63 34.03
N VAL A 97 1.82 8.46 33.34
CA VAL A 97 2.31 9.40 32.30
C VAL A 97 2.72 8.60 31.06
N TYR A 98 2.44 9.13 29.89
CA TYR A 98 2.85 8.54 28.63
C TYR A 98 3.01 9.60 27.54
N ARG A 99 3.86 9.30 26.55
CA ARG A 99 3.88 10.08 25.31
C ARG A 99 2.81 9.54 24.37
N TYR A 100 2.13 10.44 23.68
CA TYR A 100 1.15 10.05 22.65
C TYR A 100 1.51 10.62 21.28
N ARG A 101 1.09 9.89 20.27
CA ARG A 101 0.96 10.36 18.90
C ARG A 101 -0.46 10.07 18.45
N ALA A 102 -1.18 11.11 18.12
CA ALA A 102 -2.52 11.01 17.51
C ALA A 102 -2.41 11.45 16.06
N VAL A 103 -3.02 10.71 15.15
CA VAL A 103 -3.02 11.01 13.72
C VAL A 103 -4.46 11.00 13.23
N ASP A 104 -4.80 12.00 12.44
CA ASP A 104 -6.07 12.12 11.71
C ASP A 104 -5.81 12.51 10.25
N SER A 105 -6.87 12.75 9.49
CA SER A 105 -6.80 13.15 8.08
C SER A 105 -6.08 14.48 7.82
N THR A 106 -5.87 15.30 8.87
CA THR A 106 -5.22 16.62 8.76
C THR A 106 -3.74 16.59 9.13
N GLY A 107 -3.27 15.48 9.75
CA GLY A 107 -1.89 15.31 10.17
C GLY A 107 -1.74 14.60 11.50
N GLY A 108 -0.53 14.65 12.07
CA GLY A 108 -0.19 14.01 13.34
C GLY A 108 0.15 15.03 14.42
N VAL A 109 -0.39 14.82 15.62
CA VAL A 109 -0.05 15.58 16.83
C VAL A 109 0.67 14.66 17.83
N ARG A 110 1.79 15.13 18.38
CA ARG A 110 2.52 14.46 19.44
C ARG A 110 2.39 15.25 20.73
N GLY A 111 2.50 14.55 21.85
CA GLY A 111 2.43 15.21 23.14
C GLY A 111 2.68 14.27 24.31
N VAL A 112 2.50 14.84 25.50
CA VAL A 112 2.51 14.12 26.76
C VAL A 112 1.11 14.14 27.34
N SER A 113 0.69 13.02 27.88
CA SER A 113 -0.58 12.88 28.59
C SER A 113 -0.31 12.24 29.95
N GLU A 114 -0.98 12.79 30.94
CA GLU A 114 -0.93 12.30 32.32
C GLU A 114 -2.32 11.81 32.72
N ARG A 115 -2.37 10.86 33.63
CA ARG A 115 -3.61 10.31 34.19
C ARG A 115 -3.48 10.04 35.68
N VAL A 116 -4.53 10.38 36.40
CA VAL A 116 -4.72 9.90 37.77
C VAL A 116 -5.81 8.83 37.71
N PHE A 117 -5.46 7.65 38.18
CA PHE A 117 -6.39 6.53 38.32
C PHE A 117 -6.82 6.42 39.77
N VAL A 118 -8.09 6.14 40.01
CA VAL A 118 -8.66 5.88 41.32
C VAL A 118 -9.35 4.54 41.32
N HIS A 119 -9.20 3.78 42.42
CA HIS A 119 -9.88 2.51 42.61
C HIS A 119 -11.29 2.77 43.15
N THR A 120 -12.26 2.16 42.51
CA THR A 120 -13.69 2.20 42.87
C THR A 120 -14.23 0.81 43.03
N PRO A 121 -15.44 0.63 43.60
CA PRO A 121 -16.09 -0.69 43.64
C PRO A 121 -16.28 -1.35 42.27
N GLU A 122 -16.29 -0.54 41.19
CA GLU A 122 -16.41 -0.99 39.80
C GLU A 122 -15.05 -1.18 39.11
N GLY A 123 -13.94 -1.07 39.83
CA GLY A 123 -12.58 -1.17 39.34
C GLY A 123 -11.90 0.18 39.18
N TRP A 124 -10.74 0.19 38.50
CA TRP A 124 -9.95 1.38 38.31
C TRP A 124 -10.55 2.32 37.26
N LYS A 125 -10.69 3.61 37.63
CA LYS A 125 -11.24 4.68 36.78
C LYS A 125 -10.24 5.82 36.64
N ILE A 126 -10.31 6.56 35.54
CA ILE A 126 -9.53 7.77 35.26
C ILE A 126 -10.24 8.96 35.90
N ALA A 127 -9.63 9.60 36.89
CA ALA A 127 -10.16 10.79 37.55
C ALA A 127 -9.61 12.09 36.96
N VAL A 128 -8.37 12.07 36.48
CA VAL A 128 -7.73 13.19 35.77
C VAL A 128 -7.12 12.69 34.47
N THR A 129 -7.27 13.45 33.41
CA THR A 129 -6.59 13.23 32.14
C THR A 129 -6.07 14.54 31.60
N THR A 130 -4.83 14.53 31.09
CA THR A 130 -4.23 15.67 30.41
C THR A 130 -3.87 15.31 28.96
N ALA A 131 -3.74 16.31 28.10
CA ALA A 131 -3.17 16.15 26.77
C ALA A 131 -2.50 17.47 26.37
N PHE A 132 -1.18 17.49 26.44
CA PHE A 132 -0.37 18.66 26.06
C PHE A 132 0.42 18.36 24.80
N PRO A 133 0.07 18.96 23.66
CA PRO A 133 0.86 18.87 22.45
C PRO A 133 2.28 19.39 22.68
N THR A 134 3.26 18.67 22.17
CA THR A 134 4.67 19.07 22.16
C THR A 134 5.18 19.05 20.71
N PRO A 135 4.77 20.02 19.89
CA PRO A 135 5.00 19.99 18.44
C PRO A 135 6.48 19.98 18.05
N ASP A 136 7.34 20.58 18.88
CA ASP A 136 8.77 20.73 18.59
C ASP A 136 9.65 19.64 19.24
N ALA A 137 9.08 18.68 19.97
CA ALA A 137 9.86 17.61 20.57
C ALA A 137 10.33 16.61 19.49
N THR A 138 11.63 16.61 19.24
CA THR A 138 12.25 15.56 18.41
C THR A 138 11.97 14.19 19.04
N PRO A 139 11.35 13.23 18.32
CA PRO A 139 11.10 11.91 18.88
C PRO A 139 12.42 11.26 19.31
N PRO A 140 12.42 10.52 20.43
CA PRO A 140 13.59 9.74 20.79
C PRO A 140 13.93 8.73 19.69
N PRO A 141 15.17 8.30 19.57
CA PRO A 141 15.53 7.22 18.67
C PRO A 141 14.70 5.98 18.99
N LEU A 142 14.32 5.23 17.95
CA LEU A 142 13.76 3.89 18.13
C LEU A 142 14.87 2.86 17.90
N ALA A 143 15.14 2.01 18.89
CA ALA A 143 16.05 0.89 18.78
C ALA A 143 15.28 -0.43 18.74
N ILE A 144 15.40 -1.18 17.64
CA ILE A 144 14.82 -2.53 17.48
C ILE A 144 15.93 -3.52 17.75
N VAL A 145 15.73 -4.41 18.74
CA VAL A 145 16.81 -5.22 19.30
C VAL A 145 16.46 -6.70 19.30
N GLY A 146 17.39 -7.55 18.82
CA GLY A 146 17.32 -9.00 18.94
C GLY A 146 16.67 -9.71 17.78
N ALA A 147 16.27 -8.98 16.72
CA ALA A 147 15.69 -9.59 15.52
C ALA A 147 16.77 -10.18 14.58
N THR A 148 16.34 -10.98 13.62
CA THR A 148 17.15 -11.34 12.45
C THR A 148 16.97 -10.26 11.38
N LEU A 149 18.02 -9.60 10.97
CA LEU A 149 18.01 -8.54 9.96
C LEU A 149 18.29 -9.12 8.56
N LEU A 150 17.38 -8.83 7.64
CA LEU A 150 17.52 -9.01 6.18
C LEU A 150 17.59 -7.60 5.58
N ASP A 151 18.77 -7.15 5.21
CA ASP A 151 19.02 -5.75 4.85
C ASP A 151 18.48 -5.32 3.46
N GLY A 152 17.87 -6.24 2.71
CA GLY A 152 17.38 -6.01 1.35
C GLY A 152 18.45 -6.12 0.26
N SER A 153 19.71 -6.27 0.61
CA SER A 153 20.81 -6.42 -0.38
C SER A 153 20.91 -7.83 -0.99
N GLY A 154 20.28 -8.82 -0.33
CA GLY A 154 20.46 -10.24 -0.62
C GLY A 154 21.66 -10.85 0.11
N ALA A 155 22.30 -10.12 1.01
CA ALA A 155 23.40 -10.62 1.84
C ALA A 155 22.91 -11.65 2.89
N THR A 156 23.87 -12.27 3.59
CA THR A 156 23.59 -13.20 4.68
C THR A 156 22.85 -12.48 5.82
N PRO A 157 21.77 -13.07 6.38
CA PRO A 157 21.03 -12.48 7.48
C PRO A 157 21.90 -12.26 8.73
N VAL A 158 21.71 -11.11 9.40
CA VAL A 158 22.39 -10.81 10.67
C VAL A 158 21.48 -11.20 11.83
N ARG A 159 21.87 -12.19 12.61
CA ARG A 159 21.14 -12.63 13.82
C ARG A 159 21.42 -11.71 15.00
N ASP A 160 20.48 -11.64 15.95
CA ASP A 160 20.57 -10.74 17.14
C ASP A 160 20.95 -9.30 16.76
N ALA A 161 20.38 -8.82 15.68
CA ALA A 161 20.69 -7.50 15.14
C ALA A 161 20.09 -6.39 16.00
N VAL A 162 20.69 -5.21 15.85
CA VAL A 162 20.18 -3.93 16.33
C VAL A 162 19.97 -3.01 15.14
N VAL A 163 18.80 -2.36 15.08
CA VAL A 163 18.52 -1.27 14.14
C VAL A 163 18.10 -0.05 14.94
N VAL A 164 18.83 1.03 14.80
CA VAL A 164 18.53 2.31 15.47
C VAL A 164 18.06 3.30 14.41
N THR A 165 16.90 3.93 14.66
CA THR A 165 16.39 5.01 13.82
C THR A 165 16.42 6.34 14.57
N ARG A 166 16.73 7.43 13.88
CA ARG A 166 16.72 8.80 14.42
C ARG A 166 16.29 9.77 13.31
N ASN A 167 15.35 10.65 13.60
CA ASN A 167 14.86 11.67 12.67
C ASN A 167 14.42 11.10 11.31
N GLY A 168 13.71 9.99 11.32
CA GLY A 168 13.20 9.33 10.11
C GLY A 168 14.25 8.58 9.27
N ARG A 169 15.48 8.45 9.78
CA ARG A 169 16.56 7.72 9.10
C ARG A 169 17.13 6.62 9.99
N ILE A 170 17.74 5.64 9.36
CA ILE A 170 18.51 4.59 10.04
C ILE A 170 19.83 5.19 10.48
N ALA A 171 20.07 5.28 11.78
CA ALA A 171 21.35 5.74 12.33
C ALA A 171 22.41 4.66 12.25
N CYS A 172 22.06 3.42 12.60
CA CYS A 172 22.88 2.23 12.37
C CYS A 172 22.00 0.96 12.25
N ALA A 173 22.52 -0.08 11.60
CA ALA A 173 21.91 -1.40 11.51
C ALA A 173 23.00 -2.46 11.40
N GLY A 174 22.87 -3.57 12.13
CA GLY A 174 23.82 -4.66 12.11
C GLY A 174 23.92 -5.42 13.41
N ALA A 175 25.06 -6.08 13.63
CA ALA A 175 25.33 -6.78 14.88
C ALA A 175 25.35 -5.81 16.07
N ARG A 176 24.97 -6.30 17.25
CA ARG A 176 24.93 -5.51 18.48
C ARG A 176 26.26 -4.82 18.81
N SER A 177 27.39 -5.45 18.45
CA SER A 177 28.73 -4.87 18.66
C SER A 177 29.03 -3.68 17.78
N SER A 178 28.38 -3.59 16.58
CA SER A 178 28.59 -2.50 15.62
C SER A 178 27.50 -1.43 15.65
N CYS A 179 26.39 -1.69 16.35
CA CYS A 179 25.25 -0.78 16.45
C CYS A 179 24.80 -0.66 17.93
N PRO A 180 25.45 0.21 18.74
CA PRO A 180 25.09 0.37 20.14
C PRO A 180 23.73 1.05 20.29
N VAL A 181 22.95 0.58 21.28
CA VAL A 181 21.63 1.18 21.61
C VAL A 181 21.86 2.49 22.38
N PRO A 182 21.36 3.63 21.88
CA PRO A 182 21.46 4.89 22.61
C PRO A 182 20.69 4.84 23.94
N ALA A 183 21.20 5.48 24.98
CA ALA A 183 20.57 5.49 26.30
C ALA A 183 19.19 6.20 26.30
N ASP A 184 18.99 7.15 25.38
CA ASP A 184 17.75 7.90 25.17
C ASP A 184 16.76 7.21 24.21
N ALA A 185 17.07 6.00 23.72
CA ALA A 185 16.24 5.31 22.75
C ALA A 185 15.03 4.61 23.38
N ASP A 186 13.89 4.73 22.71
CA ASP A 186 12.77 3.81 22.89
C ASP A 186 13.18 2.44 22.36
N THR A 187 13.16 1.41 23.21
CA THR A 187 13.63 0.08 22.83
C THR A 187 12.47 -0.87 22.56
N LEU A 188 12.44 -1.41 21.35
CA LEU A 188 11.55 -2.49 20.92
C LEU A 188 12.31 -3.83 20.94
N ARG A 189 11.92 -4.74 21.83
CA ARG A 189 12.45 -6.10 21.85
C ARG A 189 11.79 -6.93 20.76
N ALA A 190 12.58 -7.47 19.83
CA ALA A 190 12.13 -8.19 18.64
C ALA A 190 12.81 -9.56 18.50
N ALA A 191 13.18 -10.19 19.61
CA ALA A 191 13.73 -11.56 19.60
C ALA A 191 12.75 -12.53 18.93
N GLY A 192 13.27 -13.39 18.03
CA GLY A 192 12.45 -14.32 17.25
C GLY A 192 11.69 -13.71 16.07
N LYS A 193 11.87 -12.41 15.80
CA LYS A 193 11.28 -11.71 14.66
C LYS A 193 12.32 -11.40 13.58
N TRP A 194 11.84 -10.95 12.41
CA TRP A 194 12.66 -10.57 11.26
C TRP A 194 12.45 -9.10 10.93
N ILE A 195 13.52 -8.42 10.57
CA ILE A 195 13.47 -7.05 10.04
C ILE A 195 13.81 -7.12 8.56
N VAL A 196 12.96 -6.50 7.74
CA VAL A 196 13.20 -6.31 6.30
C VAL A 196 12.96 -4.85 5.94
N PRO A 197 13.48 -4.33 4.81
CA PRO A 197 13.07 -3.02 4.31
C PRO A 197 11.56 -2.97 4.03
N GLY A 198 10.96 -1.79 4.10
CA GLY A 198 9.62 -1.57 3.59
C GLY A 198 9.52 -1.94 2.11
N LEU A 199 8.41 -2.56 1.72
CA LEU A 199 8.16 -2.97 0.34
C LEU A 199 7.95 -1.74 -0.55
N ILE A 200 8.29 -1.89 -1.82
CA ILE A 200 8.13 -0.85 -2.86
C ILE A 200 7.37 -1.46 -4.04
N ASP A 201 6.23 -0.86 -4.39
CA ASP A 201 5.44 -1.24 -5.55
C ASP A 201 5.72 -0.27 -6.70
N THR A 202 6.40 -0.76 -7.74
CA THR A 202 6.87 0.08 -8.85
C THR A 202 5.83 0.31 -9.95
N HIS A 203 4.61 -0.18 -9.77
CA HIS A 203 3.57 -0.04 -10.80
C HIS A 203 2.18 0.04 -10.18
N VAL A 204 1.69 1.27 -10.01
CA VAL A 204 0.35 1.55 -9.50
C VAL A 204 -0.31 2.69 -10.28
N HIS A 205 -1.63 2.87 -10.14
CA HIS A 205 -2.42 3.91 -10.78
C HIS A 205 -3.42 4.53 -9.80
N PHE A 206 -3.10 5.70 -9.22
CA PHE A 206 -3.99 6.39 -8.28
C PHE A 206 -5.27 6.93 -8.93
N SER A 207 -5.26 7.15 -10.24
CA SER A 207 -6.43 7.50 -11.04
C SER A 207 -7.31 6.29 -11.42
N GLN A 208 -7.18 5.18 -10.70
CA GLN A 208 -8.01 3.99 -10.86
C GLN A 208 -8.37 3.39 -9.49
N THR A 209 -9.56 2.81 -9.40
CA THR A 209 -10.13 2.41 -8.10
C THR A 209 -9.66 1.06 -7.57
N GLY A 210 -9.06 0.21 -8.40
CA GLY A 210 -8.89 -1.21 -8.11
C GLY A 210 -10.16 -2.03 -8.41
N TRP A 211 -11.17 -1.40 -9.03
CA TRP A 211 -12.39 -2.05 -9.47
C TRP A 211 -12.76 -1.60 -10.88
N VAL A 212 -13.83 -2.18 -11.45
CA VAL A 212 -14.20 -1.95 -12.84
C VAL A 212 -14.78 -0.56 -13.15
N ASP A 213 -15.20 0.19 -12.15
CA ASP A 213 -15.70 1.56 -12.32
C ASP A 213 -14.61 2.57 -12.72
N GLY A 214 -13.35 2.28 -12.38
CA GLY A 214 -12.19 3.03 -12.87
C GLY A 214 -11.68 2.56 -14.24
N ARG A 215 -12.24 1.49 -14.80
CA ARG A 215 -11.81 0.88 -16.07
C ARG A 215 -13.03 0.50 -16.95
N PRO A 216 -13.76 1.51 -17.44
CA PRO A 216 -14.94 1.27 -18.29
C PRO A 216 -14.62 0.60 -19.62
N ASP A 217 -13.37 0.52 -20.05
CA ASP A 217 -12.89 -0.30 -21.17
C ASP A 217 -12.93 -1.81 -20.87
N ALA A 218 -12.75 -2.20 -19.61
CA ALA A 218 -12.86 -3.60 -19.18
C ALA A 218 -14.33 -4.03 -19.03
N LEU A 219 -15.13 -3.18 -18.38
CA LEU A 219 -16.56 -3.35 -18.21
C LEU A 219 -17.21 -1.98 -18.05
N ASP A 220 -18.06 -1.60 -19.00
CA ASP A 220 -18.74 -0.29 -18.95
C ASP A 220 -19.86 -0.28 -17.90
N LEU A 221 -19.62 0.39 -16.79
CA LEU A 221 -20.55 0.63 -15.70
C LEU A 221 -20.94 2.10 -15.57
N ARG A 222 -20.67 2.95 -16.56
CA ARG A 222 -20.93 4.39 -16.49
C ARG A 222 -22.37 4.78 -16.25
N ALA A 223 -23.31 3.93 -16.65
CA ALA A 223 -24.73 4.13 -16.35
C ALA A 223 -25.04 4.07 -14.83
N THR A 224 -24.23 3.36 -14.05
CA THR A 224 -24.39 3.23 -12.58
C THR A 224 -23.34 4.04 -11.82
N TYR A 225 -22.15 4.11 -12.35
CA TYR A 225 -20.98 4.80 -11.78
C TYR A 225 -20.43 5.76 -12.83
N ALA A 226 -20.94 7.00 -12.86
CA ALA A 226 -20.48 8.02 -13.80
C ALA A 226 -18.97 8.22 -13.65
N TYR A 227 -18.22 8.06 -14.74
CA TYR A 227 -16.76 8.03 -14.73
C TYR A 227 -16.16 9.33 -14.16
N GLU A 228 -16.73 10.47 -14.52
CA GLU A 228 -16.33 11.79 -14.03
C GLU A 228 -16.48 11.90 -12.49
N THR A 229 -17.52 11.28 -11.94
CA THR A 229 -17.75 11.25 -10.48
C THR A 229 -16.74 10.35 -9.79
N VAL A 230 -16.39 9.20 -10.39
CA VAL A 230 -15.38 8.29 -9.88
C VAL A 230 -14.01 8.98 -9.85
N GLU A 231 -13.62 9.63 -10.94
CA GLU A 231 -12.34 10.35 -11.03
C GLU A 231 -12.27 11.56 -10.08
N ALA A 232 -13.36 12.33 -9.95
CA ALA A 232 -13.43 13.42 -8.99
C ALA A 232 -13.28 12.93 -7.53
N GLU A 233 -13.80 11.75 -7.20
CA GLU A 233 -13.63 11.14 -5.87
C GLU A 233 -12.19 10.65 -5.64
N LEU A 234 -11.56 10.07 -6.65
CA LEU A 234 -10.15 9.66 -6.60
C LEU A 234 -9.23 10.86 -6.36
N HIS A 235 -9.43 11.94 -7.09
CA HIS A 235 -8.68 13.19 -6.93
C HIS A 235 -8.87 13.81 -5.53
N ARG A 236 -10.12 13.83 -5.03
CA ARG A 236 -10.46 14.42 -3.74
C ARG A 236 -9.92 13.65 -2.56
N ARG A 237 -9.86 12.31 -2.65
CA ARG A 237 -9.54 11.43 -1.51
C ARG A 237 -8.54 10.32 -1.85
N PRO A 238 -7.36 10.63 -2.38
CA PRO A 238 -6.33 9.63 -2.67
C PRO A 238 -5.77 8.98 -1.38
N GLU A 239 -5.88 9.66 -0.23
CA GLU A 239 -5.41 9.19 1.08
C GLU A 239 -6.05 7.87 1.53
N ARG A 240 -7.24 7.51 0.99
CA ARG A 240 -7.85 6.20 1.26
C ARG A 240 -6.96 5.04 0.83
N PHE A 241 -6.12 5.21 -0.18
CA PHE A 241 -5.18 4.18 -0.61
C PHE A 241 -3.85 4.23 0.17
N PHE A 242 -3.47 5.38 0.73
CA PHE A 242 -2.22 5.50 1.47
C PHE A 242 -2.17 4.53 2.65
N ARG A 243 -3.27 4.46 3.40
CA ARG A 243 -3.42 3.52 4.51
C ARG A 243 -3.37 2.07 4.03
N SER A 244 -3.98 1.75 2.88
CA SER A 244 -3.94 0.41 2.28
C SER A 244 -2.51 -0.04 1.98
N TYR A 245 -1.68 0.85 1.42
CA TYR A 245 -0.27 0.55 1.15
C TYR A 245 0.51 0.32 2.44
N LEU A 246 0.47 1.23 3.39
CA LEU A 246 1.20 1.06 4.66
C LEU A 246 0.74 -0.19 5.42
N CYS A 247 -0.56 -0.48 5.47
CA CYS A 247 -1.12 -1.70 6.07
C CYS A 247 -0.57 -2.98 5.42
N SER A 248 -0.27 -2.92 4.13
CA SER A 248 0.33 -4.03 3.37
C SER A 248 1.86 -4.02 3.39
N GLY A 249 2.48 -3.15 4.19
CA GLY A 249 3.93 -3.04 4.31
C GLY A 249 4.60 -2.30 3.15
N VAL A 250 3.84 -1.66 2.26
CA VAL A 250 4.37 -0.89 1.13
C VAL A 250 4.61 0.55 1.57
N THR A 251 5.87 0.97 1.59
CA THR A 251 6.31 2.29 2.08
C THR A 251 6.63 3.27 0.95
N SER A 252 6.77 2.79 -0.27
CA SER A 252 6.95 3.62 -1.47
C SER A 252 6.22 3.01 -2.67
N VAL A 253 5.70 3.86 -3.55
CA VAL A 253 4.98 3.43 -4.75
C VAL A 253 5.35 4.30 -5.95
N PHE A 254 5.24 3.73 -7.17
CA PHE A 254 5.34 4.48 -8.40
C PHE A 254 4.00 4.50 -9.14
N ASP A 255 3.34 5.66 -9.17
CA ASP A 255 2.23 5.91 -10.07
C ASP A 255 2.78 6.10 -11.48
N VAL A 256 2.68 5.06 -12.28
CA VAL A 256 3.27 5.02 -13.63
C VAL A 256 2.33 5.56 -14.70
N GLY A 257 1.26 6.21 -14.29
CA GLY A 257 0.41 6.92 -15.22
C GLY A 257 -0.99 7.16 -14.71
N GLY A 258 -1.44 8.40 -14.89
CA GLY A 258 -2.75 8.85 -14.45
C GLY A 258 -3.03 10.28 -14.92
N TYR A 259 -4.04 10.90 -14.34
CA TYR A 259 -4.33 12.32 -14.58
C TYR A 259 -3.23 13.23 -14.01
N PRO A 260 -3.09 14.48 -14.51
CA PRO A 260 -2.05 15.42 -14.06
C PRO A 260 -1.99 15.61 -12.55
N TRP A 261 -3.12 15.54 -11.84
CA TRP A 261 -3.19 15.72 -10.38
C TRP A 261 -2.37 14.66 -9.60
N THR A 262 -2.07 13.50 -10.21
CA THR A 262 -1.26 12.47 -9.54
C THR A 262 0.17 12.94 -9.27
N LEU A 263 0.67 13.92 -10.04
CA LEU A 263 1.98 14.54 -9.81
C LEU A 263 2.07 15.27 -8.47
N ASP A 264 0.95 15.85 -7.99
CA ASP A 264 0.89 16.56 -6.70
C ASP A 264 1.11 15.61 -5.52
N LEU A 265 0.82 14.32 -5.70
CA LEU A 265 1.02 13.31 -4.66
C LEU A 265 2.50 13.19 -4.26
N GLN A 266 3.43 13.43 -5.17
CA GLN A 266 4.86 13.41 -4.88
C GLN A 266 5.20 14.40 -3.75
N GLN A 267 4.76 15.64 -3.87
CA GLN A 267 5.01 16.69 -2.88
C GLN A 267 4.21 16.43 -1.59
N ARG A 268 2.93 16.06 -1.70
CA ARG A 268 2.05 15.77 -0.55
C ARG A 268 2.60 14.65 0.34
N THR A 269 3.23 13.62 -0.26
CA THR A 269 3.71 12.45 0.48
C THR A 269 5.21 12.50 0.82
N ALA A 270 5.97 13.45 0.28
CA ALA A 270 7.42 13.52 0.38
C ALA A 270 7.96 13.43 1.82
N ARG A 271 7.23 13.95 2.79
CA ARG A 271 7.60 13.94 4.22
C ARG A 271 6.54 13.30 5.12
N SER A 272 5.48 12.74 4.54
CA SER A 272 4.40 12.12 5.30
C SER A 272 4.89 10.86 6.02
N THR A 273 4.42 10.65 7.24
CA THR A 273 4.57 9.38 7.97
C THR A 273 3.31 8.51 7.86
N THR A 274 2.22 9.04 7.32
CA THR A 274 0.91 8.38 7.20
C THR A 274 0.54 8.02 5.76
N ALA A 275 1.43 8.31 4.80
CA ALA A 275 1.29 7.95 3.40
C ALA A 275 2.58 7.31 2.89
N PRO A 276 2.53 6.30 2.00
CA PRO A 276 3.72 5.83 1.32
C PRO A 276 4.33 6.97 0.51
N ARG A 277 5.63 6.95 0.29
CA ARG A 277 6.26 7.88 -0.64
C ARG A 277 5.73 7.60 -2.05
N VAL A 278 5.10 8.58 -2.68
CA VAL A 278 4.64 8.48 -4.07
C VAL A 278 5.67 9.10 -5.00
N VAL A 279 6.04 8.37 -6.04
CA VAL A 279 6.73 8.86 -7.24
C VAL A 279 5.70 8.80 -8.37
N ALA A 280 5.65 9.75 -9.29
CA ALA A 280 4.61 9.80 -10.32
C ALA A 280 5.14 10.20 -11.68
N ALA A 281 4.62 9.54 -12.73
CA ALA A 281 4.89 9.83 -14.13
C ALA A 281 3.92 10.87 -14.73
N GLY A 282 2.70 11.01 -14.14
CA GLY A 282 1.65 11.82 -14.74
C GLY A 282 1.00 11.15 -15.96
N PRO A 283 0.46 11.91 -16.93
CA PRO A 283 -0.21 11.34 -18.10
C PRO A 283 0.67 10.39 -18.92
N LEU A 284 0.08 9.31 -19.42
CA LEU A 284 0.78 8.34 -20.27
C LEU A 284 0.82 8.83 -21.71
N LEU A 285 1.96 8.65 -22.39
CA LEU A 285 2.01 8.72 -23.85
C LEU A 285 1.45 7.41 -24.41
N SER A 286 0.56 7.46 -25.39
CA SER A 286 -0.13 6.27 -25.91
C SER A 286 -0.05 6.19 -27.41
N THR A 287 0.27 5.00 -27.95
CA THR A 287 0.26 4.71 -29.38
C THR A 287 -1.14 4.58 -29.96
N ILE A 288 -2.15 4.44 -29.11
CA ILE A 288 -3.58 4.47 -29.47
C ILE A 288 -4.26 5.64 -28.76
N ASP A 289 -5.38 6.13 -29.29
CA ASP A 289 -6.19 7.16 -28.63
C ASP A 289 -7.30 6.52 -27.83
N PRO A 290 -7.08 6.16 -26.56
CA PRO A 290 -8.11 5.56 -25.73
C PRO A 290 -9.14 6.62 -25.32
N TRP A 291 -10.39 6.22 -25.24
CA TRP A 291 -11.48 7.10 -24.83
C TRP A 291 -11.53 7.38 -23.32
N LEU A 292 -10.61 6.80 -22.51
CA LEU A 292 -10.49 6.97 -21.07
C LEU A 292 -9.83 8.31 -20.70
N ASN A 293 -10.43 9.40 -21.14
CA ASN A 293 -10.04 10.76 -20.77
C ASN A 293 -11.27 11.51 -20.28
N LEU A 294 -11.07 12.45 -19.35
CA LEU A 294 -12.10 13.44 -18.99
C LEU A 294 -12.17 14.51 -20.10
N PRO A 295 -13.28 15.26 -20.21
CA PRO A 295 -13.41 16.30 -21.21
C PRO A 295 -12.33 17.39 -21.13
N ASP A 296 -11.91 17.74 -19.91
CA ASP A 296 -10.96 18.81 -19.59
C ASP A 296 -9.56 18.35 -19.21
N GLN A 297 -9.38 17.05 -18.95
CA GLN A 297 -8.10 16.48 -18.51
C GLN A 297 -7.79 15.18 -19.24
N ARG A 298 -6.50 14.94 -19.50
CA ARG A 298 -6.05 13.72 -20.14
C ARG A 298 -5.15 12.91 -19.22
N GLN A 299 -5.47 11.64 -19.05
CA GLN A 299 -4.53 10.65 -18.52
C GLN A 299 -3.74 9.96 -19.64
N PHE A 300 -4.25 10.00 -20.88
CA PHE A 300 -3.56 9.49 -22.07
C PHE A 300 -3.33 10.62 -23.07
N VAL A 301 -2.08 10.81 -23.44
CA VAL A 301 -1.66 11.73 -24.49
C VAL A 301 -1.38 10.92 -25.75
N TYR A 302 -2.22 11.05 -26.76
CA TYR A 302 -2.05 10.33 -28.02
C TYR A 302 -0.80 10.80 -28.77
N MET A 303 0.01 9.85 -29.18
CA MET A 303 1.25 10.06 -29.93
C MET A 303 0.92 10.25 -31.42
N ALA A 304 0.37 11.42 -31.79
CA ALA A 304 -0.08 11.69 -33.15
C ALA A 304 1.08 11.78 -34.14
N ASP A 305 2.16 12.45 -33.76
CA ASP A 305 3.40 12.65 -34.53
C ASP A 305 4.58 12.89 -33.59
N GLU A 306 5.81 12.91 -34.11
CA GLU A 306 7.03 13.13 -33.34
C GLU A 306 7.07 14.50 -32.64
N ALA A 307 6.54 15.55 -33.25
CA ALA A 307 6.56 16.89 -32.67
C ALA A 307 5.69 16.91 -31.41
N THR A 308 4.48 16.34 -31.47
CA THR A 308 3.56 16.16 -30.34
C THR A 308 4.22 15.35 -29.22
N VAL A 309 4.87 14.23 -29.55
CA VAL A 309 5.57 13.39 -28.57
C VAL A 309 6.66 14.16 -27.83
N ARG A 310 7.55 14.85 -28.58
CA ARG A 310 8.64 15.62 -27.99
C ARG A 310 8.13 16.78 -27.14
N GLN A 311 7.08 17.46 -27.58
CA GLN A 311 6.44 18.51 -26.79
C GLN A 311 5.86 17.95 -25.48
N ALA A 312 5.15 16.82 -25.53
CA ALA A 312 4.59 16.16 -24.35
C ALA A 312 5.69 15.77 -23.35
N VAL A 313 6.80 15.19 -23.80
CA VAL A 313 7.93 14.85 -22.93
C VAL A 313 8.49 16.09 -22.22
N ARG A 314 8.68 17.21 -22.93
CA ARG A 314 9.14 18.46 -22.32
C ARG A 314 8.13 19.01 -21.31
N ALA A 315 6.83 18.93 -21.61
CA ALA A 315 5.77 19.33 -20.69
C ALA A 315 5.80 18.49 -19.39
N HIS A 316 5.96 17.18 -19.49
CA HIS A 316 6.10 16.29 -18.31
C HIS A 316 7.29 16.69 -17.43
N LYS A 317 8.44 17.01 -18.05
CA LYS A 317 9.59 17.53 -17.30
C LYS A 317 9.26 18.83 -16.57
N ALA A 318 8.58 19.74 -17.23
CA ALA A 318 8.18 21.03 -16.64
C ALA A 318 7.17 20.86 -15.50
N TRP A 319 6.31 19.85 -15.56
CA TRP A 319 5.34 19.53 -14.51
C TRP A 319 5.96 18.75 -13.32
N GLY A 320 7.24 18.37 -13.41
CA GLY A 320 7.92 17.63 -12.36
C GLY A 320 7.65 16.12 -12.36
N ALA A 321 7.26 15.56 -13.50
CA ALA A 321 7.15 14.11 -13.66
C ALA A 321 8.50 13.44 -13.38
N ALA A 322 8.47 12.28 -12.70
CA ALA A 322 9.66 11.50 -12.37
C ALA A 322 10.14 10.62 -13.54
N ALA A 323 9.27 10.34 -14.51
CA ALA A 323 9.57 9.51 -15.67
C ALA A 323 8.63 9.83 -16.83
N ILE A 324 8.97 9.32 -18.01
CA ILE A 324 8.05 9.25 -19.16
C ILE A 324 7.52 7.83 -19.25
N LYS A 325 6.20 7.67 -19.16
CA LYS A 325 5.52 6.40 -19.39
C LYS A 325 4.95 6.34 -20.79
N VAL A 326 5.28 5.29 -21.52
CA VAL A 326 4.66 4.97 -22.82
C VAL A 326 3.79 3.73 -22.68
N TRP A 327 2.54 3.84 -23.10
CA TRP A 327 1.62 2.73 -23.29
C TRP A 327 1.72 2.28 -24.74
N TYR A 328 2.66 1.33 -24.98
CA TYR A 328 2.98 0.81 -26.31
C TYR A 328 2.03 -0.34 -26.64
N ILE A 329 0.93 -0.04 -27.26
CA ILE A 329 -0.07 -0.99 -27.70
C ILE A 329 -0.05 -1.11 -29.21
N MET A 330 0.13 -2.33 -29.71
CA MET A 330 -0.03 -2.65 -31.12
C MET A 330 -1.48 -3.10 -31.38
N PRO A 331 -2.22 -2.43 -32.25
CA PRO A 331 -3.56 -2.87 -32.63
C PRO A 331 -3.48 -4.22 -33.36
N PRO A 332 -4.59 -5.02 -33.35
CA PRO A 332 -4.63 -6.36 -33.99
C PRO A 332 -4.31 -6.35 -35.48
N GLN A 333 -4.53 -5.26 -36.16
CA GLN A 333 -4.12 -5.00 -37.55
C GLN A 333 -3.26 -3.76 -37.56
N PRO A 334 -1.92 -3.90 -37.47
CA PRO A 334 -1.02 -2.77 -37.35
C PRO A 334 -1.03 -1.99 -38.67
N PRO A 335 -1.53 -0.74 -38.71
CA PRO A 335 -1.43 0.08 -39.90
C PRO A 335 0.00 0.47 -40.22
N ASP A 336 0.89 0.59 -39.21
CA ASP A 336 2.26 1.04 -39.44
C ASP A 336 3.13 0.83 -38.20
N SER A 337 3.72 -0.36 -38.07
CA SER A 337 4.66 -0.66 -36.98
C SER A 337 5.89 0.25 -37.01
N ALA A 338 6.36 0.66 -38.20
CA ALA A 338 7.51 1.55 -38.36
C ALA A 338 7.18 2.96 -37.83
N ARG A 339 5.97 3.48 -38.08
CA ARG A 339 5.51 4.76 -37.54
C ARG A 339 5.43 4.70 -36.01
N MET A 340 4.84 3.67 -35.44
CA MET A 340 4.73 3.51 -33.98
C MET A 340 6.11 3.42 -33.33
N SER A 341 7.03 2.65 -33.92
CA SER A 341 8.42 2.57 -33.50
C SER A 341 9.07 3.96 -33.51
N ALA A 342 8.95 4.71 -34.60
CA ALA A 342 9.51 6.07 -34.69
C ALA A 342 9.01 6.99 -33.56
N LEU A 343 7.72 6.92 -33.21
CA LEU A 343 7.15 7.71 -32.12
C LEU A 343 7.70 7.30 -30.74
N VAL A 344 7.85 5.99 -30.48
CA VAL A 344 8.43 5.49 -29.23
C VAL A 344 9.91 5.88 -29.13
N HIS A 345 10.66 5.80 -30.23
CA HIS A 345 12.05 6.27 -30.31
C HIS A 345 12.15 7.79 -30.10
N ALA A 346 11.22 8.58 -30.64
CA ALA A 346 11.16 10.03 -30.38
C ALA A 346 10.92 10.34 -28.91
N ALA A 347 10.04 9.55 -28.22
CA ALA A 347 9.81 9.69 -26.80
C ALA A 347 11.08 9.37 -25.98
N GLY A 348 11.77 8.28 -26.29
CA GLY A 348 13.01 7.87 -25.61
C GLY A 348 14.15 8.86 -25.83
N ASP A 349 14.26 9.37 -27.04
CA ASP A 349 15.25 10.37 -27.43
C ASP A 349 15.07 11.68 -26.65
N GLU A 350 13.85 12.18 -26.61
CA GLU A 350 13.54 13.41 -25.90
C GLU A 350 13.60 13.24 -24.38
N ALA A 351 13.14 12.09 -23.85
CA ALA A 351 13.25 11.75 -22.43
C ALA A 351 14.71 11.80 -21.97
N ARG A 352 15.64 11.23 -22.74
CA ARG A 352 17.07 11.26 -22.46
C ARG A 352 17.62 12.70 -22.47
N LYS A 353 17.20 13.54 -23.42
CA LYS A 353 17.62 14.96 -23.50
C LYS A 353 17.20 15.76 -22.29
N VAL A 354 16.00 15.51 -21.74
CA VAL A 354 15.48 16.21 -20.56
C VAL A 354 15.85 15.52 -19.24
N GLY A 355 16.59 14.40 -19.28
CA GLY A 355 17.02 13.66 -18.10
C GLY A 355 15.90 12.95 -17.35
N LEU A 356 14.94 12.37 -18.07
CA LEU A 356 13.88 11.52 -17.50
C LEU A 356 14.04 10.07 -17.95
N PRO A 357 13.88 9.07 -17.08
CA PRO A 357 13.85 7.68 -17.47
C PRO A 357 12.61 7.37 -18.32
N LEU A 358 12.77 6.48 -19.29
CA LEU A 358 11.68 5.96 -20.12
C LEU A 358 11.18 4.64 -19.53
N ILE A 359 9.87 4.55 -19.28
CA ILE A 359 9.15 3.36 -18.83
C ILE A 359 8.17 2.96 -19.92
N VAL A 360 8.21 1.70 -20.35
CA VAL A 360 7.39 1.25 -21.47
C VAL A 360 6.56 0.03 -21.10
N HIS A 361 5.24 0.13 -21.30
CA HIS A 361 4.34 -1.03 -21.38
C HIS A 361 4.60 -1.76 -22.69
N ALA A 362 5.05 -3.01 -22.61
CA ALA A 362 5.33 -3.81 -23.79
C ALA A 362 5.09 -5.30 -23.49
N THR A 363 3.99 -5.83 -23.97
CA THR A 363 3.55 -7.21 -23.73
C THR A 363 3.84 -8.16 -24.89
N GLY A 364 4.15 -7.61 -26.06
CA GLY A 364 4.65 -8.35 -27.21
C GLY A 364 6.18 -8.37 -27.23
N LEU A 365 6.78 -9.44 -27.74
CA LEU A 365 8.24 -9.58 -27.81
C LEU A 365 8.86 -8.52 -28.73
N TRP A 366 8.19 -8.21 -29.83
CA TRP A 366 8.67 -7.20 -30.78
C TRP A 366 8.68 -5.80 -30.13
N GLU A 367 7.56 -5.40 -29.51
CA GLU A 367 7.41 -4.10 -28.83
C GLU A 367 8.42 -3.95 -27.69
N ALA A 368 8.65 -5.04 -26.95
CA ALA A 368 9.60 -5.05 -25.84
C ALA A 368 11.06 -4.85 -26.34
N LYS A 369 11.45 -5.50 -27.45
CA LYS A 369 12.75 -5.27 -28.07
C LYS A 369 12.88 -3.85 -28.61
N ASP A 370 11.85 -3.33 -29.24
CA ASP A 370 11.82 -1.98 -29.80
C ASP A 370 11.90 -0.93 -28.69
N ALA A 371 11.15 -1.10 -27.60
CA ALA A 371 11.25 -0.25 -26.42
C ALA A 371 12.66 -0.21 -25.83
N LEU A 372 13.35 -1.37 -25.76
CA LEU A 372 14.74 -1.43 -25.29
C LEU A 372 15.70 -0.67 -26.22
N ARG A 373 15.48 -0.73 -27.54
CA ARG A 373 16.26 0.06 -28.52
C ARG A 373 15.98 1.55 -28.39
N ALA A 374 14.74 1.94 -28.05
CA ALA A 374 14.37 3.32 -27.77
C ALA A 374 14.95 3.83 -26.44
N GLY A 375 15.58 2.98 -25.64
CA GLY A 375 16.22 3.36 -24.37
C GLY A 375 15.33 3.18 -23.14
N ALA A 376 14.34 2.27 -23.17
CA ALA A 376 13.55 1.94 -22.01
C ALA A 376 14.43 1.46 -20.86
N ARG A 377 14.37 2.18 -19.73
CA ARG A 377 15.03 1.82 -18.48
C ARG A 377 14.20 0.80 -17.67
N VAL A 378 12.89 0.88 -17.78
CA VAL A 378 11.97 -0.06 -17.13
C VAL A 378 11.00 -0.59 -18.17
N LEU A 379 10.94 -1.93 -18.28
CA LEU A 379 9.90 -2.62 -19.01
C LEU A 379 8.85 -3.09 -18.02
N VAL A 380 7.60 -2.73 -18.27
CA VAL A 380 6.49 -3.13 -17.42
C VAL A 380 5.58 -4.10 -18.15
N HIS A 381 5.08 -5.07 -17.39
CA HIS A 381 4.42 -6.29 -17.76
C HIS A 381 5.37 -7.35 -18.35
N SER A 382 5.07 -8.60 -18.03
CA SER A 382 5.76 -9.70 -18.68
C SER A 382 5.40 -9.75 -20.17
N VAL A 383 6.37 -10.08 -20.99
CA VAL A 383 6.10 -10.49 -22.37
C VAL A 383 5.29 -11.78 -22.30
N TRP A 384 4.12 -11.80 -22.92
CA TRP A 384 3.24 -12.99 -22.97
C TRP A 384 2.87 -13.46 -24.37
N SER A 385 3.32 -12.73 -25.42
CA SER A 385 3.09 -13.12 -26.81
C SER A 385 3.88 -14.36 -27.24
N GLY A 386 4.91 -14.74 -26.48
CA GLY A 386 5.78 -15.88 -26.71
C GLY A 386 7.01 -15.87 -25.81
N PRO A 387 7.89 -16.86 -25.91
CA PRO A 387 9.14 -16.88 -25.14
C PRO A 387 10.04 -15.69 -25.49
N VAL A 388 10.64 -15.04 -24.47
CA VAL A 388 11.72 -14.09 -24.73
C VAL A 388 12.93 -14.82 -25.31
N ASP A 389 13.63 -14.20 -26.25
CA ASP A 389 14.78 -14.78 -26.93
C ASP A 389 16.10 -14.13 -26.51
N ASP A 390 17.21 -14.64 -27.03
CA ASP A 390 18.53 -14.18 -26.67
C ASP A 390 18.82 -12.74 -27.10
N GLU A 391 18.18 -12.29 -28.20
CA GLU A 391 18.26 -10.89 -28.61
C GLU A 391 17.59 -9.96 -27.59
N PHE A 392 16.40 -10.31 -27.10
CA PHE A 392 15.73 -9.58 -26.03
C PHE A 392 16.62 -9.48 -24.78
N LEU A 393 17.20 -10.60 -24.35
CA LEU A 393 18.07 -10.66 -23.18
C LEU A 393 19.32 -9.79 -23.36
N ALA A 394 19.93 -9.83 -24.55
CA ALA A 394 21.08 -9.00 -24.88
C ALA A 394 20.74 -7.50 -24.90
N LEU A 395 19.57 -7.12 -25.44
CA LEU A 395 19.07 -5.75 -25.44
C LEU A 395 18.82 -5.26 -24.01
N ALA A 396 18.13 -6.04 -23.19
CA ALA A 396 17.82 -5.69 -21.81
C ALA A 396 19.09 -5.48 -20.96
N ARG A 397 20.09 -6.35 -21.11
CA ARG A 397 21.39 -6.17 -20.43
C ARG A 397 22.11 -4.90 -20.89
N ARG A 398 22.17 -4.64 -22.20
CA ARG A 398 22.83 -3.42 -22.72
C ARG A 398 22.14 -2.13 -22.26
N ALA A 399 20.82 -2.15 -22.18
CA ALA A 399 20.03 -1.03 -21.68
C ALA A 399 20.14 -0.86 -20.14
N GLY A 400 20.68 -1.86 -19.42
CA GLY A 400 20.61 -1.89 -17.95
C GLY A 400 19.16 -1.88 -17.45
N ALA A 401 18.26 -2.46 -18.22
CA ALA A 401 16.82 -2.39 -17.98
C ALA A 401 16.41 -3.17 -16.72
N ILE A 402 15.36 -2.69 -16.06
CA ILE A 402 14.68 -3.37 -14.96
C ILE A 402 13.37 -3.94 -15.50
N TYR A 403 13.09 -5.20 -15.18
CA TYR A 403 11.90 -5.92 -15.61
C TYR A 403 10.86 -5.98 -14.50
N VAL A 404 9.66 -5.47 -14.75
CA VAL A 404 8.54 -5.43 -13.79
C VAL A 404 7.41 -6.31 -14.32
N PRO A 405 7.20 -7.52 -13.77
CA PRO A 405 6.39 -8.55 -14.43
C PRO A 405 4.88 -8.31 -14.36
N THR A 406 4.33 -7.76 -13.27
CA THR A 406 2.90 -7.60 -13.01
C THR A 406 2.07 -8.84 -13.36
N LEU A 407 2.46 -10.01 -12.85
CA LEU A 407 1.90 -11.30 -13.23
C LEU A 407 0.41 -11.43 -12.91
N THR A 408 -0.01 -10.85 -11.79
CA THR A 408 -1.34 -11.08 -11.20
C THR A 408 -2.42 -10.14 -11.71
N VAL A 409 -2.09 -9.10 -12.49
CA VAL A 409 -3.10 -8.17 -13.03
C VAL A 409 -4.12 -8.88 -13.92
N LEU A 410 -3.69 -9.87 -14.70
CA LEU A 410 -4.58 -10.67 -15.57
C LEU A 410 -5.60 -11.51 -14.77
N ASP A 411 -5.26 -11.91 -13.54
CA ASP A 411 -6.17 -12.65 -12.66
C ASP A 411 -7.36 -11.78 -12.26
N GLY A 412 -7.14 -10.50 -11.99
CA GLY A 412 -8.20 -9.55 -11.71
C GLY A 412 -9.18 -9.40 -12.88
N TYR A 413 -8.67 -9.19 -14.08
CA TYR A 413 -9.48 -9.17 -15.30
C TYR A 413 -10.19 -10.52 -15.53
N GLY A 414 -9.52 -11.64 -15.25
CA GLY A 414 -10.08 -12.99 -15.33
C GLY A 414 -11.26 -13.17 -14.38
N GLN A 415 -11.15 -12.73 -13.13
CA GLN A 415 -12.21 -12.77 -12.12
C GLN A 415 -13.43 -11.94 -12.54
N VAL A 416 -13.21 -10.71 -13.04
CA VAL A 416 -14.30 -9.87 -13.59
C VAL A 416 -14.99 -10.56 -14.76
N THR A 417 -14.22 -11.14 -15.70
CA THR A 417 -14.76 -11.84 -16.86
C THR A 417 -15.52 -13.10 -16.46
N ALA A 418 -14.99 -13.84 -15.47
CA ALA A 418 -15.65 -15.02 -14.90
C ALA A 418 -16.83 -14.67 -13.99
N ARG A 419 -16.95 -13.40 -13.58
CA ARG A 419 -17.94 -12.91 -12.62
C ARG A 419 -17.84 -13.62 -11.28
N HIS A 420 -16.64 -13.78 -10.81
CA HIS A 420 -16.37 -14.49 -9.56
C HIS A 420 -15.19 -13.85 -8.83
N PHE A 421 -15.49 -13.09 -7.78
CA PHE A 421 -14.46 -12.52 -6.93
C PHE A 421 -13.92 -13.56 -5.96
N LEU A 422 -12.62 -13.77 -5.97
CA LEU A 422 -11.91 -14.65 -5.06
C LEU A 422 -11.23 -13.79 -3.96
N PRO A 423 -11.90 -13.59 -2.81
CA PRO A 423 -11.40 -12.70 -1.77
C PRO A 423 -10.18 -13.30 -1.06
N ASP A 424 -9.10 -12.54 -0.98
CA ASP A 424 -8.02 -12.76 -0.02
C ASP A 424 -8.38 -12.08 1.31
N ARG A 425 -9.04 -12.84 2.21
CA ARG A 425 -9.58 -12.30 3.46
C ARG A 425 -8.53 -11.64 4.36
N GLY A 426 -7.28 -12.13 4.33
CA GLY A 426 -6.17 -11.56 5.08
C GLY A 426 -5.76 -10.18 4.56
N ALA A 427 -5.63 -10.05 3.24
CA ALA A 427 -5.27 -8.81 2.59
C ALA A 427 -6.41 -7.78 2.58
N LEU A 428 -7.68 -8.23 2.53
CA LEU A 428 -8.85 -7.33 2.50
C LEU A 428 -9.00 -6.46 3.76
N ARG A 429 -8.37 -6.80 4.88
CA ARG A 429 -8.33 -5.93 6.06
C ARG A 429 -7.59 -4.61 5.78
N CYS A 430 -6.68 -4.62 4.82
CA CYS A 430 -5.93 -3.45 4.37
C CYS A 430 -6.61 -2.68 3.22
N VAL A 431 -7.81 -3.07 2.79
CA VAL A 431 -8.55 -2.41 1.71
C VAL A 431 -9.64 -1.52 2.27
N ASP A 432 -9.75 -0.29 1.77
CA ASP A 432 -10.79 0.65 2.19
C ASP A 432 -12.19 0.06 1.98
N ARG A 433 -13.14 0.49 2.84
CA ARG A 433 -14.49 -0.08 2.88
C ARG A 433 -15.23 0.04 1.56
N ALA A 434 -15.10 1.17 0.87
CA ALA A 434 -15.82 1.41 -0.37
C ALA A 434 -15.33 0.49 -1.49
N THR A 435 -14.00 0.39 -1.68
CA THR A 435 -13.40 -0.53 -2.65
C THR A 435 -13.70 -1.99 -2.30
N ARG A 436 -13.62 -2.35 -1.01
CA ARG A 436 -13.97 -3.70 -0.54
C ARG A 436 -15.42 -4.07 -0.85
N ALA A 437 -16.37 -3.18 -0.59
CA ALA A 437 -17.78 -3.39 -0.90
C ALA A 437 -18.01 -3.59 -2.41
N LYS A 438 -17.36 -2.77 -3.25
CA LYS A 438 -17.42 -2.90 -4.72
C LYS A 438 -16.82 -4.22 -5.20
N ALA A 439 -15.69 -4.65 -4.64
CA ALA A 439 -15.07 -5.94 -4.99
C ALA A 439 -16.03 -7.12 -4.73
N PHE A 440 -16.73 -7.13 -3.60
CA PHE A 440 -17.75 -8.14 -3.30
C PHE A 440 -19.00 -8.03 -4.19
N ALA A 441 -19.30 -6.85 -4.74
CA ALA A 441 -20.41 -6.67 -5.67
C ALA A 441 -20.11 -7.16 -7.09
N THR A 442 -18.87 -7.57 -7.39
CA THR A 442 -18.43 -8.00 -8.73
C THR A 442 -19.37 -9.07 -9.33
N ASP A 443 -19.79 -10.05 -8.52
CA ASP A 443 -20.61 -11.17 -8.98
C ASP A 443 -22.00 -10.71 -9.45
N THR A 444 -22.57 -9.69 -8.80
CA THR A 444 -23.93 -9.19 -9.06
C THR A 444 -23.94 -8.08 -10.12
N VAL A 445 -22.99 -7.15 -10.08
CA VAL A 445 -22.94 -6.01 -11.02
C VAL A 445 -22.62 -6.47 -12.44
N ALA A 446 -21.71 -7.43 -12.60
CA ALA A 446 -21.39 -7.97 -13.91
C ALA A 446 -22.57 -8.70 -14.60
N LEU A 447 -23.59 -9.12 -13.83
CA LEU A 447 -24.80 -9.76 -14.37
C LEU A 447 -25.79 -8.77 -15.02
N ALA A 448 -25.87 -7.55 -14.52
CA ALA A 448 -26.89 -6.57 -14.90
C ALA A 448 -26.70 -5.97 -16.30
N GLN A 449 -25.52 -6.06 -16.90
CA GLN A 449 -25.17 -5.26 -18.09
C GLN A 449 -24.83 -6.05 -19.37
N ARG A 450 -24.92 -7.37 -19.40
CA ARG A 450 -24.70 -8.11 -20.66
C ARG A 450 -26.00 -8.40 -21.38
N PRO A 451 -26.11 -8.04 -22.67
CA PRO A 451 -27.12 -8.65 -23.53
C PRO A 451 -26.95 -10.18 -23.50
N PRO A 452 -28.03 -10.94 -23.60
CA PRO A 452 -27.96 -12.40 -23.60
C PRO A 452 -26.96 -12.85 -24.67
N PRO A 453 -26.05 -13.77 -24.33
CA PRO A 453 -24.98 -14.17 -25.23
C PRO A 453 -25.60 -14.75 -26.50
N SER A 454 -25.09 -14.32 -27.66
CA SER A 454 -25.49 -14.86 -28.95
C SER A 454 -25.26 -16.40 -28.99
N LEU A 455 -25.98 -17.11 -29.86
CA LEU A 455 -25.82 -18.56 -30.00
C LEU A 455 -24.38 -18.98 -30.28
N ARG A 456 -23.62 -18.18 -31.06
CA ARG A 456 -22.17 -18.34 -31.29
C ARG A 456 -21.34 -18.22 -30.01
N GLN A 457 -21.70 -17.28 -29.16
CA GLN A 457 -21.00 -17.08 -27.88
C GLN A 457 -21.34 -18.19 -26.87
N ARG A 458 -22.56 -18.74 -26.91
CA ARG A 458 -22.97 -19.90 -26.09
C ARG A 458 -22.21 -21.16 -26.51
N LEU A 459 -22.15 -21.45 -27.83
CA LEU A 459 -21.37 -22.57 -28.38
C LEU A 459 -19.87 -22.40 -28.09
N GLY A 460 -19.32 -21.21 -28.24
CA GLY A 460 -17.92 -20.93 -27.91
C GLY A 460 -17.61 -21.04 -26.41
N ARG A 461 -18.60 -20.85 -25.51
CA ARG A 461 -18.45 -21.14 -24.07
C ARG A 461 -18.46 -22.63 -23.78
N ILE A 462 -19.34 -23.40 -24.44
CA ILE A 462 -19.39 -24.86 -24.28
C ILE A 462 -18.04 -25.45 -24.72
N VAL A 463 -17.50 -25.01 -25.86
CA VAL A 463 -16.19 -25.45 -26.34
C VAL A 463 -15.07 -25.03 -25.39
N ARG A 464 -15.12 -23.82 -24.79
CA ARG A 464 -14.14 -23.37 -23.78
C ARG A 464 -14.33 -24.01 -22.40
N SER A 465 -15.55 -24.43 -22.03
CA SER A 465 -15.78 -25.17 -20.78
C SER A 465 -15.29 -26.62 -20.86
N LEU A 466 -15.22 -27.16 -22.09
CA LEU A 466 -14.60 -28.47 -22.35
C LEU A 466 -13.05 -28.40 -22.42
N ALA A 467 -12.49 -27.19 -22.49
CA ALA A 467 -11.05 -26.93 -22.42
C ALA A 467 -10.80 -25.71 -21.51
N PRO A 468 -11.00 -25.83 -20.18
CA PRO A 468 -10.80 -24.73 -19.26
C PRO A 468 -9.32 -24.33 -19.25
N GLY A 469 -9.04 -23.07 -19.51
CA GLY A 469 -7.70 -22.48 -19.28
C GLY A 469 -6.87 -22.10 -20.51
N LEU A 470 -7.40 -22.18 -21.75
CA LEU A 470 -6.60 -21.97 -22.96
C LEU A 470 -6.23 -20.51 -23.29
N GLY A 471 -6.75 -19.50 -22.59
CA GLY A 471 -6.49 -18.09 -22.93
C GLY A 471 -5.70 -17.31 -21.87
N SER A 472 -6.26 -17.15 -20.68
CA SER A 472 -5.61 -16.36 -19.60
C SER A 472 -4.50 -17.15 -18.91
N THR A 473 -4.68 -18.45 -18.66
CA THR A 473 -3.68 -19.33 -18.08
C THR A 473 -2.41 -19.39 -18.94
N ARG A 474 -2.53 -19.55 -20.27
CA ARG A 474 -1.34 -19.58 -21.14
C ARG A 474 -0.55 -18.28 -21.11
N ARG A 475 -1.20 -17.11 -20.99
CA ARG A 475 -0.50 -15.82 -20.88
C ARG A 475 0.18 -15.67 -19.53
N HIS A 476 -0.49 -16.07 -18.47
CA HIS A 476 0.09 -16.10 -17.12
C HIS A 476 1.30 -17.04 -17.08
N ASP A 477 1.14 -18.27 -17.57
CA ASP A 477 2.22 -19.25 -17.61
C ASP A 477 3.40 -18.75 -18.45
N GLN A 478 3.15 -18.15 -19.63
CA GLN A 478 4.20 -17.60 -20.47
C GLN A 478 4.91 -16.42 -19.78
N GLY A 479 4.15 -15.56 -19.12
CA GLY A 479 4.70 -14.44 -18.32
C GLY A 479 5.61 -14.93 -17.21
N ALA A 480 5.21 -15.96 -16.47
CA ALA A 480 5.98 -16.59 -15.41
C ALA A 480 7.27 -17.24 -15.93
N LEU A 481 7.19 -17.98 -17.04
CA LEU A 481 8.37 -18.58 -17.69
C LEU A 481 9.36 -17.53 -18.17
N ASN A 482 8.87 -16.43 -18.75
CA ASN A 482 9.69 -15.33 -19.20
C ASN A 482 10.33 -14.58 -18.03
N LEU A 483 9.60 -14.37 -16.93
CA LEU A 483 10.18 -13.82 -15.69
C LEU A 483 11.38 -14.63 -15.23
N LYS A 484 11.22 -15.96 -15.14
CA LYS A 484 12.32 -16.85 -14.73
C LYS A 484 13.51 -16.75 -15.68
N ARG A 485 13.28 -16.75 -17.00
CA ARG A 485 14.33 -16.64 -18.01
C ARG A 485 15.07 -15.30 -17.94
N VAL A 486 14.35 -14.21 -17.73
CA VAL A 486 14.90 -12.85 -17.56
C VAL A 486 15.76 -12.79 -16.28
N PHE A 487 15.25 -13.32 -15.18
CA PHE A 487 15.97 -13.39 -13.91
C PHE A 487 17.26 -14.22 -14.03
N ASP A 488 17.18 -15.44 -14.61
CA ASP A 488 18.34 -16.33 -14.80
C ASP A 488 19.40 -15.71 -15.72
N ALA A 489 18.99 -14.83 -16.61
CA ALA A 489 19.88 -14.05 -17.45
C ALA A 489 20.59 -12.90 -16.71
N GLY A 490 20.34 -12.70 -15.40
CA GLY A 490 20.94 -11.66 -14.58
C GLY A 490 20.37 -10.25 -14.82
N ILE A 491 19.20 -10.15 -15.45
CA ILE A 491 18.50 -8.87 -15.63
C ILE A 491 17.76 -8.55 -14.33
N PRO A 492 17.93 -7.35 -13.76
CA PRO A 492 17.22 -6.96 -12.54
C PRO A 492 15.71 -7.03 -12.70
N VAL A 493 15.07 -7.68 -11.73
CA VAL A 493 13.59 -7.74 -11.62
C VAL A 493 13.16 -6.85 -10.47
N ALA A 494 12.05 -6.12 -10.62
CA ALA A 494 11.43 -5.37 -9.55
C ALA A 494 9.94 -5.72 -9.41
N LEU A 495 9.43 -5.58 -8.19
CA LEU A 495 8.01 -5.79 -7.86
C LEU A 495 7.17 -4.67 -8.45
N GLY A 496 6.07 -4.99 -9.09
CA GLY A 496 5.01 -4.08 -9.48
C GLY A 496 3.69 -4.83 -9.66
N THR A 497 2.60 -4.27 -9.13
CA THR A 497 1.30 -4.98 -9.09
C THR A 497 0.35 -4.58 -10.21
N ASP A 498 0.50 -3.39 -10.76
CA ASP A 498 -0.50 -2.73 -11.62
C ASP A 498 -1.81 -2.41 -10.84
N ALA A 499 -1.65 -2.08 -9.53
CA ALA A 499 -2.77 -1.74 -8.66
C ALA A 499 -3.54 -0.52 -9.18
N GLY A 500 -4.86 -0.60 -9.09
CA GLY A 500 -5.82 0.31 -9.69
C GLY A 500 -6.64 -0.37 -10.79
N ASN A 501 -6.08 -1.37 -11.46
CA ASN A 501 -6.80 -2.19 -12.44
C ASN A 501 -7.88 -3.06 -11.78
N PRO A 502 -8.85 -3.59 -12.55
CA PRO A 502 -9.95 -4.40 -12.03
C PRO A 502 -9.49 -5.52 -11.11
N LEU A 503 -9.94 -5.51 -9.85
CA LEU A 503 -9.61 -6.44 -8.77
C LEU A 503 -8.11 -6.58 -8.48
N THR A 504 -7.30 -5.62 -8.95
CA THR A 504 -5.91 -5.43 -8.53
C THR A 504 -5.89 -4.28 -7.51
N LEU A 505 -6.15 -4.65 -6.25
CA LEU A 505 -6.45 -3.71 -5.17
C LEU A 505 -5.19 -3.02 -4.65
N HIS A 506 -5.27 -1.71 -4.43
CA HIS A 506 -4.18 -0.91 -3.86
C HIS A 506 -3.66 -1.49 -2.55
N GLY A 507 -2.35 -1.68 -2.45
CA GLY A 507 -1.66 -2.29 -1.33
C GLY A 507 -1.86 -3.81 -1.25
N ALA A 508 -3.09 -4.27 -1.15
CA ALA A 508 -3.42 -5.68 -0.91
C ALA A 508 -2.89 -6.65 -1.99
N SER A 509 -2.83 -6.21 -3.25
CA SER A 509 -2.36 -7.05 -4.37
C SER A 509 -0.88 -7.38 -4.33
N VAL A 510 -0.07 -6.65 -3.51
CA VAL A 510 1.36 -6.89 -3.39
C VAL A 510 1.68 -8.33 -2.99
N PHE A 511 0.88 -8.91 -2.10
CA PHE A 511 1.14 -10.27 -1.61
C PHE A 511 0.97 -11.33 -2.69
N ARG A 512 -0.07 -11.18 -3.53
CA ARG A 512 -0.28 -12.11 -4.66
C ARG A 512 0.85 -12.02 -5.68
N GLU A 513 1.34 -10.81 -5.96
CA GLU A 513 2.45 -10.63 -6.90
C GLU A 513 3.75 -11.25 -6.37
N LEU A 514 4.07 -11.05 -5.08
CA LEU A 514 5.21 -11.69 -4.43
C LEU A 514 5.13 -13.23 -4.51
N GLU A 515 3.96 -13.78 -4.24
CA GLU A 515 3.70 -15.23 -4.30
C GLU A 515 3.80 -15.76 -5.74
N ALA A 516 3.30 -15.01 -6.72
CA ALA A 516 3.42 -15.37 -8.14
C ALA A 516 4.88 -15.34 -8.61
N MET A 517 5.68 -14.37 -8.16
CA MET A 517 7.11 -14.32 -8.46
C MET A 517 7.85 -15.53 -7.87
N GLN A 518 7.55 -15.93 -6.63
CA GLN A 518 8.12 -17.16 -6.05
C GLN A 518 7.65 -18.41 -6.82
N ALA A 519 6.37 -18.49 -7.14
CA ALA A 519 5.80 -19.61 -7.92
C ALA A 519 6.42 -19.72 -9.34
N SER A 520 6.89 -18.60 -9.89
CA SER A 520 7.64 -18.56 -11.16
C SER A 520 9.07 -19.10 -11.03
N GLY A 521 9.50 -19.50 -9.83
CA GLY A 521 10.82 -20.13 -9.57
C GLY A 521 11.90 -19.18 -9.07
N LEU A 522 11.56 -17.97 -8.61
CA LEU A 522 12.50 -17.11 -7.90
C LEU A 522 12.56 -17.55 -6.42
N ALA A 523 13.77 -17.57 -5.84
CA ALA A 523 13.89 -17.85 -4.42
C ALA A 523 13.30 -16.69 -3.57
N PRO A 524 12.76 -16.95 -2.38
CA PRO A 524 12.19 -15.90 -1.52
C PRO A 524 13.13 -14.71 -1.27
N ARG A 525 14.43 -14.97 -1.14
CA ARG A 525 15.46 -13.92 -1.03
C ARG A 525 15.47 -13.00 -2.24
N ASP A 526 15.37 -13.55 -3.44
CA ASP A 526 15.43 -12.78 -4.69
C ASP A 526 14.15 -11.99 -4.90
N VAL A 527 13.01 -12.55 -4.50
CA VAL A 527 11.72 -11.85 -4.49
C VAL A 527 11.76 -10.67 -3.50
N LEU A 528 12.35 -10.84 -2.31
CA LEU A 528 12.53 -9.75 -1.35
C LEU A 528 13.43 -8.64 -1.94
N VAL A 529 14.54 -8.99 -2.60
CA VAL A 529 15.42 -8.03 -3.28
C VAL A 529 14.68 -7.29 -4.40
N ALA A 530 13.83 -8.00 -5.14
CA ALA A 530 13.01 -7.40 -6.20
C ALA A 530 11.98 -6.40 -5.64
N ALA A 531 11.41 -6.70 -4.45
CA ALA A 531 10.41 -5.87 -3.80
C ALA A 531 10.99 -4.71 -2.96
N THR A 532 12.31 -4.60 -2.87
CA THR A 532 13.00 -3.62 -2.04
C THR A 532 14.09 -2.88 -2.83
N ARG A 533 15.33 -3.34 -2.82
CA ARG A 533 16.48 -2.68 -3.46
C ARG A 533 16.29 -2.44 -4.96
N ASN A 534 15.86 -3.46 -5.70
CA ASN A 534 15.70 -3.32 -7.14
C ASN A 534 14.52 -2.39 -7.48
N ALA A 535 13.44 -2.46 -6.70
CA ALA A 535 12.31 -1.55 -6.82
C ALA A 535 12.73 -0.10 -6.52
N ALA A 536 13.54 0.15 -5.48
CA ALA A 536 14.09 1.48 -5.20
C ALA A 536 14.91 2.03 -6.38
N ARG A 537 15.74 1.17 -7.02
CA ARG A 537 16.51 1.54 -8.21
C ARG A 537 15.61 1.90 -9.41
N ALA A 538 14.47 1.23 -9.56
CA ALA A 538 13.51 1.55 -10.62
C ALA A 538 12.87 2.94 -10.44
N LEU A 539 12.81 3.42 -9.19
CA LEU A 539 12.24 4.72 -8.81
C LEU A 539 13.30 5.83 -8.64
N ASP A 540 14.57 5.55 -8.85
CA ASP A 540 15.70 6.45 -8.51
C ASP A 540 15.69 6.92 -7.04
N LEU A 541 15.38 5.99 -6.13
CA LEU A 541 15.31 6.24 -4.68
C LEU A 541 16.57 5.69 -3.98
N ASP A 542 17.67 6.42 -4.01
CA ASP A 542 18.97 5.97 -3.49
C ASP A 542 19.01 5.70 -1.97
N SER A 543 18.07 6.27 -1.22
CA SER A 543 18.03 6.16 0.24
C SER A 543 16.93 5.26 0.79
N THR A 544 16.35 4.38 -0.04
CA THR A 544 15.30 3.43 0.35
C THR A 544 15.61 2.01 -0.15
N GLY A 545 14.80 1.05 0.25
CA GLY A 545 14.91 -0.34 -0.23
C GLY A 545 16.03 -1.16 0.42
N THR A 546 16.80 -0.57 1.35
CA THR A 546 17.79 -1.28 2.16
C THR A 546 17.78 -0.80 3.61
N VAL A 547 18.18 -1.69 4.54
CA VAL A 547 18.34 -1.35 5.97
C VAL A 547 19.82 -1.08 6.25
N THR A 548 20.26 0.12 5.88
CA THR A 548 21.66 0.55 6.04
C THR A 548 21.72 1.95 6.67
N GLY A 549 22.82 2.25 7.34
CA GLY A 549 23.03 3.58 7.93
C GLY A 549 22.85 4.70 6.90
N GLY A 550 22.11 5.77 7.27
CA GLY A 550 21.75 6.89 6.39
C GLY A 550 20.50 6.71 5.56
N ALA A 551 20.02 5.48 5.33
CA ALA A 551 18.78 5.22 4.60
C ALA A 551 17.55 5.75 5.35
N VAL A 552 16.46 5.96 4.63
CA VAL A 552 15.15 6.28 5.25
C VAL A 552 14.73 5.09 6.12
N ALA A 553 14.19 5.38 7.28
CA ALA A 553 13.77 4.35 8.24
C ALA A 553 12.41 3.76 7.84
N ASP A 554 12.38 3.05 6.73
CA ASP A 554 11.24 2.33 6.17
C ASP A 554 11.50 0.82 6.35
N LEU A 555 10.84 0.20 7.35
CA LEU A 555 11.12 -1.15 7.81
C LEU A 555 9.83 -1.92 8.08
N LEU A 556 9.89 -3.23 7.93
CA LEU A 556 8.88 -4.15 8.46
C LEU A 556 9.49 -5.02 9.54
N VAL A 557 8.75 -5.24 10.61
CA VAL A 557 9.05 -6.29 11.60
C VAL A 557 8.04 -7.41 11.38
N LEU A 558 8.53 -8.62 11.09
CA LEU A 558 7.72 -9.78 10.74
C LEU A 558 7.75 -10.81 11.86
N ASP A 559 6.66 -11.56 12.01
CA ASP A 559 6.53 -12.66 12.97
C ASP A 559 7.11 -14.00 12.47
N ALA A 560 7.36 -14.12 11.15
CA ALA A 560 7.85 -15.35 10.53
C ALA A 560 8.97 -15.08 9.52
N ASP A 561 9.79 -16.10 9.21
CA ASP A 561 10.95 -16.01 8.31
C ASP A 561 10.54 -15.92 6.83
N PRO A 562 10.71 -14.76 6.17
CA PRO A 562 10.32 -14.61 4.77
C PRO A 562 11.24 -15.32 3.78
N LEU A 563 12.41 -15.84 4.23
CA LEU A 563 13.33 -16.61 3.38
C LEU A 563 12.91 -18.08 3.26
N THR A 564 12.09 -18.58 4.18
CA THR A 564 11.52 -19.94 4.07
C THR A 564 10.32 -19.98 3.15
N ASP A 565 9.53 -18.92 3.16
CA ASP A 565 8.35 -18.73 2.32
C ASP A 565 8.05 -17.23 2.20
N ILE A 566 7.91 -16.72 0.99
CA ILE A 566 7.60 -15.30 0.77
C ILE A 566 6.24 -14.89 1.33
N ARG A 567 5.32 -15.85 1.54
CA ARG A 567 4.02 -15.62 2.19
C ARG A 567 4.14 -15.05 3.59
N HIS A 568 5.27 -15.29 4.27
CA HIS A 568 5.54 -14.73 5.60
C HIS A 568 5.74 -13.20 5.59
N LEU A 569 5.84 -12.56 4.41
CA LEU A 569 5.71 -11.10 4.32
C LEU A 569 4.29 -10.60 4.67
N ARG A 570 3.30 -11.49 4.78
CA ARG A 570 1.97 -11.16 5.31
C ARG A 570 1.93 -11.04 6.84
N ASP A 571 2.90 -11.65 7.54
CA ASP A 571 2.95 -11.74 9.00
C ASP A 571 3.60 -10.49 9.61
N ILE A 572 3.10 -9.32 9.22
CA ILE A 572 3.61 -8.02 9.65
C ILE A 572 3.17 -7.75 11.09
N ALA A 573 4.11 -7.68 12.02
CA ALA A 573 3.88 -7.22 13.38
C ALA A 573 3.88 -5.68 13.46
N LEU A 574 4.86 -5.04 12.78
CA LEU A 574 4.99 -3.58 12.75
C LEU A 574 5.41 -3.10 11.36
N VAL A 575 4.86 -1.96 10.98
CA VAL A 575 5.33 -1.15 9.87
C VAL A 575 6.02 0.09 10.47
N ILE A 576 7.28 0.30 10.12
CA ILE A 576 8.00 1.51 10.49
C ILE A 576 8.16 2.31 9.20
N HIS A 577 7.55 3.49 9.16
CA HIS A 577 7.63 4.38 8.01
C HIS A 577 8.22 5.73 8.44
N ARG A 578 9.34 6.09 7.85
CA ARG A 578 10.13 7.28 8.24
C ARG A 578 10.41 7.34 9.74
N GLY A 579 10.70 6.18 10.33
CA GLY A 579 10.98 6.05 11.76
C GLY A 579 9.76 6.02 12.68
N GLU A 580 8.56 6.19 12.14
CA GLU A 580 7.32 6.06 12.89
C GLU A 580 6.82 4.62 12.85
N ALA A 581 6.59 4.03 14.01
CA ALA A 581 6.13 2.66 14.15
C ALA A 581 4.60 2.59 14.24
N TYR A 582 4.02 1.68 13.48
CA TYR A 582 2.60 1.35 13.48
C TYR A 582 2.43 -0.16 13.62
N THR A 583 1.54 -0.58 14.48
CA THR A 583 1.07 -1.97 14.43
C THR A 583 0.21 -2.15 13.18
N ARG A 584 0.21 -3.35 12.60
CA ARG A 584 -0.66 -3.63 11.46
C ARG A 584 -2.13 -3.36 11.79
N ARG A 585 -2.57 -3.69 13.01
CA ARG A 585 -3.95 -3.47 13.47
C ARG A 585 -4.38 -1.99 13.44
N GLU A 586 -3.47 -1.07 13.73
CA GLU A 586 -3.73 0.37 13.63
C GLU A 586 -3.94 0.82 12.19
N LEU A 587 -3.34 0.12 11.23
CA LEU A 587 -3.43 0.39 9.80
C LEU A 587 -4.59 -0.36 9.12
N GLU A 588 -5.17 -1.40 9.73
CA GLU A 588 -6.33 -2.13 9.18
C GLU A 588 -7.58 -1.24 9.16
N TYR A 589 -8.40 -1.42 8.13
CA TYR A 589 -9.73 -0.81 8.08
C TYR A 589 -10.70 -1.63 8.93
N PRO A 590 -11.51 -0.97 9.77
CA PRO A 590 -12.50 -1.62 10.62
C PRO A 590 -13.61 -2.31 9.84
#